data_d4315c5fa02b50503d7e33b15d824b86
#
_entry.id   d4315c5fa02b50503d7e33b15d824b86
#
_cell.length_a   1.000
_cell.length_b   1.000
_cell.length_c   1.000
_cell.angle_alpha   90.00
_cell.angle_beta   90.00
_cell.angle_gamma   90.00
#
_symmetry.space_group_name_H-M   'P 1'
#
loop_
_entity.id
_entity.type
_entity.pdbx_description
1 polymer ?
#
loop_
_entity_poly.entity_id
_entity_poly.type
_entity_poly.pdbx_seq_one_letter_code
_entity_poly.pdbx_strand_id
1 'polypeptide(L)'
;MLFRSVIVGHAADKVRGTLAQQPGIEFALQAEQRGTGHAVLQAREALRDHQGPVFVLTGDAPLMRAESFAALLSDRAEHRASCVIGTAETEHNFGLGRIVRGPDGQFEKIVEQKDATPAEQAIREINVGCYVFDCQRLFWALERIQPNNAQKELYLTDCCAILKQAGDPVVASCRLDIIEALGVNTRVELARVHQALQQRTFTRLMMDGVTIVDPAQTVIDSRVRIGADTIIEPFTSIAGAAEIGRDCRIGPHAHLGPNARIPDGTRVPPFTAIG
;
A
#
# COMPACT_ATOMS: atom_id res chain seq x y z
N MET A 1 10.84 10.55 -14.80
CA MET A 1 10.00 11.38 -13.90
C MET A 1 8.83 10.52 -13.50
N LEU A 2 8.63 10.25 -12.19
CA LEU A 2 7.45 9.51 -11.74
C LEU A 2 6.26 10.49 -11.74
N PHE A 3 5.36 10.32 -12.67
CA PHE A 3 4.08 11.00 -12.72
C PHE A 3 3.09 10.26 -11.81
N ARG A 4 2.35 11.01 -11.01
CA ARG A 4 1.33 10.46 -10.11
C ARG A 4 0.01 11.16 -10.35
N SER A 5 -1.00 10.40 -10.78
CA SER A 5 -2.37 10.89 -10.88
C SER A 5 -3.17 10.40 -9.68
N VAL A 6 -3.70 11.33 -8.89
CA VAL A 6 -4.56 11.02 -7.73
C VAL A 6 -6.01 11.28 -8.12
N ILE A 7 -6.80 10.20 -8.17
CA ILE A 7 -8.24 10.30 -8.44
C ILE A 7 -8.93 10.69 -7.14
N VAL A 8 -9.65 11.79 -7.18
CA VAL A 8 -10.39 12.33 -6.02
C VAL A 8 -11.88 12.38 -6.34
N GLY A 9 -12.71 12.08 -5.35
CA GLY A 9 -14.17 12.10 -5.45
C GLY A 9 -14.78 12.75 -4.22
N HIS A 10 -15.25 11.95 -3.27
CA HIS A 10 -15.77 12.46 -2.01
C HIS A 10 -14.71 13.28 -1.26
N ALA A 11 -15.09 14.45 -0.76
CA ALA A 11 -14.21 15.39 -0.04
C ALA A 11 -12.93 15.77 -0.82
N ALA A 12 -13.01 15.89 -2.16
CA ALA A 12 -11.87 16.13 -3.06
C ALA A 12 -10.97 17.29 -2.61
N ASP A 13 -11.54 18.39 -2.13
CA ASP A 13 -10.76 19.56 -1.71
C ASP A 13 -9.92 19.30 -0.45
N LYS A 14 -10.39 18.45 0.47
CA LYS A 14 -9.59 18.03 1.62
C LYS A 14 -8.38 17.19 1.19
N VAL A 15 -8.57 16.26 0.27
CA VAL A 15 -7.49 15.43 -0.26
C VAL A 15 -6.47 16.30 -1.00
N ARG A 16 -6.95 17.19 -1.88
CA ARG A 16 -6.09 18.15 -2.58
C ARG A 16 -5.29 19.01 -1.62
N GLY A 17 -5.93 19.57 -0.57
CA GLY A 17 -5.26 20.37 0.44
C GLY A 17 -4.17 19.60 1.20
N THR A 18 -4.44 18.34 1.56
CA THR A 18 -3.47 17.48 2.26
C THR A 18 -2.24 17.18 1.40
N LEU A 19 -2.42 17.03 0.09
CA LEU A 19 -1.36 16.65 -0.84
C LEU A 19 -0.76 17.85 -1.60
N ALA A 20 -1.22 19.07 -1.34
CA ALA A 20 -0.82 20.27 -2.10
C ALA A 20 0.69 20.55 -2.11
N GLN A 21 1.41 20.14 -1.06
CA GLN A 21 2.85 20.32 -0.94
C GLN A 21 3.68 19.17 -1.56
N GLN A 22 3.02 18.13 -2.08
CA GLN A 22 3.71 16.98 -2.66
C GLN A 22 3.99 17.25 -4.15
N PRO A 23 5.26 17.26 -4.59
CA PRO A 23 5.60 17.53 -5.98
C PRO A 23 5.19 16.38 -6.91
N GLY A 24 4.86 16.70 -8.16
CA GLY A 24 4.58 15.72 -9.21
C GLY A 24 3.27 14.97 -9.03
N ILE A 25 2.28 15.59 -8.38
CA ILE A 25 0.91 15.06 -8.28
C ILE A 25 0.00 15.88 -9.20
N GLU A 26 -0.79 15.17 -10.01
CA GLU A 26 -1.94 15.72 -10.70
C GLU A 26 -3.23 15.09 -10.15
N PHE A 27 -4.31 15.86 -10.13
CA PHE A 27 -5.59 15.40 -9.61
C PHE A 27 -6.61 15.23 -10.72
N ALA A 28 -7.22 14.04 -10.79
CA ALA A 28 -8.38 13.78 -11.64
C ALA A 28 -9.63 13.68 -10.77
N LEU A 29 -10.71 14.39 -11.16
CA LEU A 29 -11.96 14.40 -10.41
C LEU A 29 -12.90 13.31 -10.91
N GLN A 30 -13.29 12.41 -10.02
CA GLN A 30 -14.42 11.51 -10.21
C GLN A 30 -15.68 12.16 -9.62
N ALA A 31 -16.43 12.88 -10.41
CA ALA A 31 -17.62 13.60 -9.94
C ALA A 31 -18.75 12.67 -9.46
N GLU A 32 -18.91 11.53 -10.14
CA GLU A 32 -19.87 10.47 -9.78
C GLU A 32 -19.13 9.20 -9.42
N GLN A 33 -19.35 8.64 -8.21
CA GLN A 33 -18.74 7.40 -7.76
C GLN A 33 -19.45 6.19 -8.38
N ARG A 34 -19.00 5.80 -9.59
CA ARG A 34 -19.55 4.66 -10.35
C ARG A 34 -18.66 3.42 -10.31
N GLY A 35 -17.82 3.31 -9.29
CA GLY A 35 -16.89 2.18 -9.09
C GLY A 35 -15.44 2.52 -9.38
N THR A 36 -14.56 1.56 -9.07
CA THR A 36 -13.10 1.70 -9.14
C THR A 36 -12.57 1.81 -10.58
N GLY A 37 -13.16 1.08 -11.51
CA GLY A 37 -12.82 1.20 -12.94
C GLY A 37 -13.20 2.59 -13.49
N HIS A 38 -14.37 3.13 -13.09
CA HIS A 38 -14.74 4.50 -13.45
C HIS A 38 -13.79 5.54 -12.86
N ALA A 39 -13.26 5.31 -11.65
CA ALA A 39 -12.24 6.18 -11.07
C ALA A 39 -10.99 6.23 -11.94
N VAL A 40 -10.45 5.08 -12.34
CA VAL A 40 -9.24 5.01 -13.17
C VAL A 40 -9.44 5.64 -14.55
N LEU A 41 -10.64 5.57 -15.12
CA LEU A 41 -10.96 6.25 -16.38
C LEU A 41 -10.75 7.78 -16.32
N GLN A 42 -10.87 8.40 -15.14
CA GLN A 42 -10.65 9.85 -14.98
C GLN A 42 -9.18 10.24 -15.21
N ALA A 43 -8.24 9.29 -15.10
CA ALA A 43 -6.83 9.55 -15.37
C ALA A 43 -6.44 9.43 -16.85
N ARG A 44 -7.39 9.10 -17.75
CA ARG A 44 -7.15 8.87 -19.19
C ARG A 44 -6.40 10.03 -19.85
N GLU A 45 -6.87 11.25 -19.63
CA GLU A 45 -6.28 12.43 -20.27
C GLU A 45 -4.84 12.65 -19.81
N ALA A 46 -4.59 12.49 -18.51
CA ALA A 46 -3.27 12.62 -17.91
C ALA A 46 -2.27 11.54 -18.38
N LEU A 47 -2.79 10.39 -18.83
CA LEU A 47 -1.99 9.24 -19.27
C LEU A 47 -2.04 9.01 -20.79
N ARG A 48 -2.63 9.92 -21.56
CA ARG A 48 -2.86 9.78 -23.01
C ARG A 48 -1.60 9.38 -23.78
N ASP A 49 -0.48 10.04 -23.50
CA ASP A 49 0.78 9.84 -24.22
C ASP A 49 1.73 8.88 -23.50
N HIS A 50 1.28 8.26 -22.41
CA HIS A 50 2.12 7.34 -21.64
C HIS A 50 2.22 5.98 -22.34
N GLN A 51 3.46 5.56 -22.62
CA GLN A 51 3.80 4.29 -23.31
C GLN A 51 4.54 3.36 -22.34
N GLY A 52 3.88 2.79 -21.37
CA GLY A 52 4.59 1.94 -20.43
C GLY A 52 3.72 1.40 -19.31
N PRO A 53 4.33 0.81 -18.29
CA PRO A 53 3.59 0.29 -17.14
C PRO A 53 2.98 1.41 -16.30
N VAL A 54 1.75 1.18 -15.84
CA VAL A 54 1.04 2.03 -14.89
C VAL A 54 0.70 1.19 -13.67
N PHE A 55 1.10 1.68 -12.50
CA PHE A 55 0.60 1.16 -11.23
C PHE A 55 -0.77 1.75 -10.92
N VAL A 56 -1.71 0.90 -10.54
CA VAL A 56 -3.00 1.31 -10.00
C VAL A 56 -3.10 0.80 -8.57
N LEU A 57 -3.34 1.72 -7.64
CA LEU A 57 -3.35 1.45 -6.20
C LEU A 57 -4.59 2.05 -5.55
N THR A 58 -5.10 1.41 -4.52
CA THR A 58 -6.08 2.02 -3.63
C THR A 58 -5.39 3.02 -2.69
N GLY A 59 -6.02 4.18 -2.46
CA GLY A 59 -5.43 5.25 -1.64
C GLY A 59 -5.50 5.00 -0.13
N ASP A 60 -6.20 3.97 0.29
CA ASP A 60 -6.43 3.58 1.68
C ASP A 60 -5.52 2.44 2.19
N ALA A 61 -4.66 1.88 1.34
CA ALA A 61 -3.68 0.83 1.69
C ALA A 61 -2.26 1.41 1.83
N PRO A 62 -1.88 1.98 2.99
CA PRO A 62 -0.67 2.79 3.12
C PRO A 62 0.62 1.99 3.35
N LEU A 63 0.56 0.66 3.46
CA LEU A 63 1.69 -0.17 3.86
C LEU A 63 2.43 -0.86 2.71
N MET A 64 2.13 -0.51 1.46
CA MET A 64 2.84 -1.02 0.29
C MET A 64 4.34 -0.70 0.34
N ARG A 65 5.18 -1.65 -0.08
CA ARG A 65 6.64 -1.55 -0.05
C ARG A 65 7.23 -1.36 -1.45
N ALA A 66 8.39 -0.70 -1.50
CA ALA A 66 9.12 -0.52 -2.75
C ALA A 66 9.54 -1.85 -3.39
N GLU A 67 9.91 -2.85 -2.56
CA GLU A 67 10.28 -4.19 -2.98
C GLU A 67 9.11 -4.92 -3.66
N SER A 68 7.89 -4.70 -3.16
CA SER A 68 6.67 -5.28 -3.73
C SER A 68 6.39 -4.70 -5.12
N PHE A 69 6.56 -3.39 -5.30
CA PHE A 69 6.46 -2.78 -6.63
C PHE A 69 7.53 -3.31 -7.59
N ALA A 70 8.77 -3.47 -7.13
CA ALA A 70 9.84 -4.03 -7.94
C ALA A 70 9.55 -5.48 -8.34
N ALA A 71 9.00 -6.29 -7.44
CA ALA A 71 8.60 -7.67 -7.71
C ALA A 71 7.51 -7.75 -8.79
N LEU A 72 6.47 -6.92 -8.69
CA LEU A 72 5.40 -6.88 -9.69
C LEU A 72 5.90 -6.43 -11.07
N LEU A 73 6.84 -5.47 -11.13
CA LEU A 73 7.48 -5.07 -12.40
C LEU A 73 8.34 -6.18 -12.98
N SER A 74 9.05 -6.94 -12.14
CA SER A 74 9.83 -8.10 -12.57
C SER A 74 8.94 -9.17 -13.18
N ASP A 75 7.83 -9.51 -12.51
CA ASP A 75 6.87 -10.49 -13.01
C ASP A 75 6.24 -10.03 -14.35
N ARG A 76 5.93 -8.72 -14.46
CA ARG A 76 5.44 -8.14 -15.70
C ARG A 76 6.44 -8.33 -16.86
N ALA A 77 7.71 -8.08 -16.62
CA ALA A 77 8.76 -8.21 -17.63
C ALA A 77 8.99 -9.67 -18.01
N GLU A 78 9.07 -10.56 -17.03
CA GLU A 78 9.30 -12.00 -17.22
C GLU A 78 8.20 -12.65 -18.05
N HIS A 79 6.94 -12.34 -17.74
CA HIS A 79 5.77 -12.93 -18.41
C HIS A 79 5.25 -12.09 -19.59
N ARG A 80 5.88 -10.94 -19.90
CA ARG A 80 5.37 -9.96 -20.88
C ARG A 80 3.91 -9.62 -20.64
N ALA A 81 3.54 -9.50 -19.36
CA ALA A 81 2.15 -9.41 -18.96
C ALA A 81 1.54 -8.03 -19.28
N SER A 82 0.31 -8.03 -19.79
CA SER A 82 -0.51 -6.82 -19.91
C SER A 82 -1.06 -6.36 -18.57
N CYS A 83 -1.19 -7.31 -17.62
CA CYS A 83 -1.57 -7.02 -16.25
C CYS A 83 -0.87 -7.97 -15.27
N VAL A 84 -0.31 -7.44 -14.19
CA VAL A 84 0.09 -8.21 -13.01
C VAL A 84 -0.74 -7.73 -11.82
N ILE A 85 -1.36 -8.68 -11.14
CA ILE A 85 -2.18 -8.46 -9.95
C ILE A 85 -1.34 -8.79 -8.74
N GLY A 86 -1.16 -7.86 -7.81
CA GLY A 86 -0.54 -8.12 -6.53
C GLY A 86 -1.51 -8.89 -5.62
N THR A 87 -1.10 -10.08 -5.20
CA THR A 87 -1.90 -10.97 -4.35
C THR A 87 -1.14 -11.40 -3.11
N ALA A 88 -1.88 -11.82 -2.09
CA ALA A 88 -1.36 -12.37 -0.84
C ALA A 88 -2.26 -13.50 -0.35
N GLU A 89 -1.77 -14.36 0.54
CA GLU A 89 -2.57 -15.39 1.19
C GLU A 89 -2.95 -15.00 2.61
N THR A 90 -4.21 -15.29 3.00
CA THR A 90 -4.70 -15.10 4.37
C THR A 90 -5.83 -16.06 4.70
N GLU A 91 -5.95 -16.41 5.99
CA GLU A 91 -7.13 -17.09 6.53
C GLU A 91 -8.26 -16.10 6.84
N HIS A 92 -7.93 -14.82 7.03
CA HIS A 92 -8.87 -13.75 7.35
C HIS A 92 -9.23 -12.96 6.09
N ASN A 93 -9.87 -13.61 5.13
CA ASN A 93 -10.13 -13.10 3.80
C ASN A 93 -11.48 -12.37 3.64
N PHE A 94 -12.27 -12.21 4.70
CA PHE A 94 -13.58 -11.57 4.65
C PHE A 94 -13.49 -10.12 4.16
N GLY A 95 -14.37 -9.76 3.23
CA GLY A 95 -14.44 -8.42 2.65
C GLY A 95 -13.45 -8.15 1.50
N LEU A 96 -12.56 -9.10 1.19
CA LEU A 96 -11.53 -8.95 0.15
C LEU A 96 -11.96 -9.68 -1.14
N GLY A 97 -11.45 -9.26 -2.29
CA GLY A 97 -11.62 -10.00 -3.55
C GLY A 97 -10.79 -11.28 -3.57
N ARG A 98 -11.32 -12.37 -4.11
CA ARG A 98 -10.65 -13.69 -4.21
C ARG A 98 -10.02 -13.86 -5.59
N ILE A 99 -8.84 -14.48 -5.60
CA ILE A 99 -8.18 -14.88 -6.86
C ILE A 99 -8.63 -16.29 -7.21
N VAL A 100 -9.39 -16.41 -8.25
CA VAL A 100 -9.76 -17.72 -8.79
C VAL A 100 -8.70 -18.15 -9.81
N ARG A 101 -8.19 -19.38 -9.62
CA ARG A 101 -7.23 -19.99 -10.54
C ARG A 101 -7.88 -21.17 -11.26
N GLY A 102 -7.54 -21.34 -12.54
CA GLY A 102 -7.97 -22.49 -13.34
C GLY A 102 -7.27 -23.78 -12.90
N PRO A 103 -7.64 -24.92 -13.51
CA PRO A 103 -7.03 -26.23 -13.24
C PRO A 103 -5.53 -26.29 -13.53
N ASP A 104 -5.03 -25.41 -14.37
CA ASP A 104 -3.63 -25.23 -14.73
C ASP A 104 -2.86 -24.33 -13.74
N GLY A 105 -3.53 -23.85 -12.68
CA GLY A 105 -2.97 -22.92 -11.69
C GLY A 105 -2.86 -21.48 -12.17
N GLN A 106 -3.24 -21.18 -13.42
CA GLN A 106 -3.20 -19.83 -13.95
C GLN A 106 -4.35 -18.96 -13.42
N PHE A 107 -4.13 -17.66 -13.38
CA PHE A 107 -5.19 -16.69 -13.04
C PHE A 107 -6.40 -16.89 -13.96
N GLU A 108 -7.59 -16.92 -13.40
CA GLU A 108 -8.84 -16.99 -14.16
C GLU A 108 -9.65 -15.69 -14.03
N LYS A 109 -9.99 -15.32 -12.80
CA LYS A 109 -10.75 -14.10 -12.50
C LYS A 109 -10.53 -13.64 -11.06
N ILE A 110 -10.96 -12.42 -10.76
CA ILE A 110 -11.17 -11.93 -9.40
C ILE A 110 -12.67 -11.95 -9.11
N VAL A 111 -13.04 -12.45 -7.93
CA VAL A 111 -14.44 -12.42 -7.46
C VAL A 111 -14.51 -11.61 -6.18
N GLU A 112 -15.31 -10.54 -6.21
CA GLU A 112 -15.52 -9.70 -5.04
C GLU A 112 -16.36 -10.43 -3.98
N GLN A 113 -16.20 -10.08 -2.69
CA GLN A 113 -16.88 -10.75 -1.55
C GLN A 113 -18.38 -10.88 -1.76
N LYS A 114 -19.04 -9.86 -2.32
CA LYS A 114 -20.50 -9.80 -2.49
C LYS A 114 -21.02 -10.68 -3.63
N ASP A 115 -20.14 -11.02 -4.56
CA ASP A 115 -20.45 -11.82 -5.75
C ASP A 115 -19.92 -13.26 -5.64
N ALA A 116 -19.16 -13.57 -4.56
CA ALA A 116 -18.50 -14.87 -4.36
C ALA A 116 -19.46 -15.95 -3.89
N THR A 117 -19.41 -17.11 -4.56
CA THR A 117 -20.04 -18.36 -4.09
C THR A 117 -19.41 -18.86 -2.79
N PRO A 118 -20.05 -19.76 -2.01
CA PRO A 118 -19.45 -20.33 -0.80
C PRO A 118 -18.08 -21.02 -1.04
N ALA A 119 -17.89 -21.65 -2.21
CA ALA A 119 -16.62 -22.25 -2.58
C ALA A 119 -15.54 -21.19 -2.85
N GLU A 120 -15.89 -20.11 -3.56
CA GLU A 120 -14.97 -19.01 -3.82
C GLU A 120 -14.63 -18.22 -2.54
N GLN A 121 -15.55 -18.11 -1.59
CA GLN A 121 -15.29 -17.50 -0.28
C GLN A 121 -14.22 -18.25 0.54
N ALA A 122 -14.04 -19.54 0.31
CA ALA A 122 -13.03 -20.36 0.97
C ALA A 122 -11.61 -20.18 0.40
N ILE A 123 -11.47 -19.52 -0.75
CA ILE A 123 -10.16 -19.24 -1.38
C ILE A 123 -9.37 -18.29 -0.47
N ARG A 124 -8.12 -18.66 -0.16
CA ARG A 124 -7.22 -17.90 0.73
C ARG A 124 -6.43 -16.82 -0.01
N GLU A 125 -6.18 -17.00 -1.31
CA GLU A 125 -5.48 -16.00 -2.10
C GLU A 125 -6.41 -14.82 -2.42
N ILE A 126 -5.96 -13.63 -2.01
CA ILE A 126 -6.76 -12.41 -2.11
C ILE A 126 -6.09 -11.37 -3.00
N ASN A 127 -6.92 -10.52 -3.58
CA ASN A 127 -6.52 -9.33 -4.30
C ASN A 127 -6.12 -8.23 -3.29
N VAL A 128 -4.88 -7.76 -3.38
CA VAL A 128 -4.35 -6.70 -2.49
C VAL A 128 -4.77 -5.29 -2.95
N GLY A 129 -5.34 -5.16 -4.15
CA GLY A 129 -5.71 -3.86 -4.71
C GLY A 129 -4.53 -3.10 -5.32
N CYS A 130 -3.45 -3.81 -5.62
CA CYS A 130 -2.27 -3.28 -6.31
C CYS A 130 -2.09 -3.98 -7.65
N TYR A 131 -1.99 -3.21 -8.72
CA TYR A 131 -1.87 -3.73 -10.08
C TYR A 131 -0.78 -3.02 -10.86
N VAL A 132 -0.16 -3.74 -11.78
CA VAL A 132 0.67 -3.17 -12.85
C VAL A 132 0.03 -3.49 -14.18
N PHE A 133 -0.42 -2.49 -14.89
CA PHE A 133 -0.99 -2.64 -16.22
C PHE A 133 -0.06 -2.08 -17.30
N ASP A 134 -0.15 -2.63 -18.48
CA ASP A 134 0.18 -1.88 -19.69
C ASP A 134 -0.84 -0.75 -19.86
N CYS A 135 -0.38 0.48 -20.05
CA CYS A 135 -1.25 1.65 -20.06
C CYS A 135 -2.33 1.60 -21.15
N GLN A 136 -1.96 1.22 -22.36
CA GLN A 136 -2.88 1.18 -23.50
C GLN A 136 -3.89 0.05 -23.32
N ARG A 137 -3.45 -1.12 -22.83
CA ARG A 137 -4.31 -2.26 -22.56
C ARG A 137 -5.26 -2.00 -21.41
N LEU A 138 -4.84 -1.25 -20.38
CA LEU A 138 -5.71 -0.82 -19.28
C LEU A 138 -6.91 -0.02 -19.79
N PHE A 139 -6.66 1.05 -20.56
CA PHE A 139 -7.76 1.89 -21.05
C PHE A 139 -8.63 1.17 -22.08
N TRP A 140 -8.05 0.27 -22.88
CA TRP A 140 -8.81 -0.60 -23.76
C TRP A 140 -9.77 -1.53 -22.99
N ALA A 141 -9.33 -2.09 -21.85
CA ALA A 141 -10.16 -2.95 -21.01
C ALA A 141 -11.23 -2.15 -20.24
N LEU A 142 -10.87 -0.97 -19.69
CA LEU A 142 -11.78 -0.10 -18.97
C LEU A 142 -13.00 0.32 -19.80
N GLU A 143 -12.86 0.52 -21.11
CA GLU A 143 -13.98 0.83 -22.03
C GLU A 143 -14.97 -0.32 -22.22
N ARG A 144 -14.58 -1.53 -21.81
CA ARG A 144 -15.36 -2.77 -22.02
C ARG A 144 -15.98 -3.31 -20.74
N ILE A 145 -15.71 -2.69 -19.61
CA ILE A 145 -16.35 -3.06 -18.34
C ILE A 145 -17.85 -2.81 -18.42
N GLN A 146 -18.61 -3.76 -17.93
CA GLN A 146 -20.07 -3.66 -17.80
C GLN A 146 -20.45 -3.73 -16.31
N PRO A 147 -21.45 -2.97 -15.85
CA PRO A 147 -21.88 -2.95 -14.45
C PRO A 147 -22.74 -4.18 -14.09
N ASN A 148 -22.27 -5.39 -14.43
CA ASN A 148 -22.97 -6.68 -14.28
C ASN A 148 -22.65 -7.35 -12.93
N ASN A 149 -22.56 -6.58 -11.85
CA ASN A 149 -22.28 -7.06 -10.50
C ASN A 149 -23.37 -6.60 -9.50
N ALA A 150 -23.35 -7.11 -8.28
CA ALA A 150 -24.35 -6.83 -7.26
C ALA A 150 -24.49 -5.32 -6.94
N GLN A 151 -23.44 -4.54 -7.12
CA GLN A 151 -23.43 -3.10 -6.85
C GLN A 151 -23.77 -2.23 -8.07
N LYS A 152 -23.84 -2.82 -9.27
CA LYS A 152 -24.01 -2.13 -10.57
C LYS A 152 -22.93 -1.07 -10.81
N GLU A 153 -21.71 -1.38 -10.41
CA GLU A 153 -20.54 -0.52 -10.52
C GLU A 153 -19.57 -1.03 -11.58
N LEU A 154 -18.70 -0.15 -12.07
CA LEU A 154 -17.59 -0.51 -12.96
C LEU A 154 -16.39 -0.91 -12.11
N TYR A 155 -16.19 -2.21 -11.92
CA TYR A 155 -15.07 -2.73 -11.14
C TYR A 155 -13.79 -2.76 -11.96
N LEU A 156 -12.70 -2.22 -11.38
CA LEU A 156 -11.37 -2.32 -11.99
C LEU A 156 -10.93 -3.78 -12.16
N THR A 157 -11.33 -4.64 -11.23
CA THR A 157 -11.02 -6.09 -11.24
C THR A 157 -11.52 -6.80 -12.49
N ASP A 158 -12.59 -6.31 -13.11
CA ASP A 158 -13.09 -6.86 -14.38
C ASP A 158 -12.12 -6.68 -15.54
N CYS A 159 -11.26 -5.65 -15.51
CA CYS A 159 -10.22 -5.46 -16.53
C CYS A 159 -9.31 -6.68 -16.67
N CYS A 160 -9.00 -7.35 -15.56
CA CYS A 160 -8.12 -8.52 -15.57
C CYS A 160 -8.75 -9.69 -16.35
N ALA A 161 -10.04 -9.94 -16.13
CA ALA A 161 -10.78 -10.97 -16.86
C ALA A 161 -10.95 -10.59 -18.35
N ILE A 162 -11.26 -9.33 -18.64
CA ILE A 162 -11.41 -8.81 -20.01
C ILE A 162 -10.11 -8.98 -20.80
N LEU A 163 -8.96 -8.62 -20.20
CA LEU A 163 -7.65 -8.78 -20.81
C LEU A 163 -7.36 -10.26 -21.09
N LYS A 164 -7.58 -11.13 -20.11
CA LYS A 164 -7.38 -12.57 -20.27
C LYS A 164 -8.25 -13.15 -21.39
N GLN A 165 -9.52 -12.78 -21.46
CA GLN A 165 -10.44 -13.21 -22.53
C GLN A 165 -10.01 -12.72 -23.92
N ALA A 166 -9.33 -11.58 -23.98
CA ALA A 166 -8.75 -11.06 -25.23
C ALA A 166 -7.43 -11.75 -25.63
N GLY A 167 -6.94 -12.71 -24.83
CA GLY A 167 -5.69 -13.43 -25.09
C GLY A 167 -4.44 -12.72 -24.56
N ASP A 168 -4.61 -11.65 -23.78
CA ASP A 168 -3.49 -10.98 -23.13
C ASP A 168 -2.96 -11.79 -21.95
N PRO A 169 -1.63 -11.83 -21.71
CA PRO A 169 -1.07 -12.43 -20.51
C PRO A 169 -1.46 -11.65 -19.27
N VAL A 170 -2.13 -12.31 -18.31
CA VAL A 170 -2.49 -11.76 -16.99
C VAL A 170 -1.92 -12.68 -15.92
N VAL A 171 -1.17 -12.11 -14.98
CA VAL A 171 -0.47 -12.85 -13.92
C VAL A 171 -0.99 -12.41 -12.54
N ALA A 172 -1.37 -13.36 -11.71
CA ALA A 172 -1.59 -13.13 -10.28
C ALA A 172 -0.31 -13.51 -9.51
N SER A 173 0.35 -12.49 -8.95
CA SER A 173 1.65 -12.59 -8.28
C SER A 173 1.47 -12.63 -6.76
N CYS A 174 1.57 -13.82 -6.17
CA CYS A 174 1.44 -14.04 -4.73
C CYS A 174 2.78 -13.78 -3.99
N ARG A 175 3.30 -12.58 -4.14
CA ARG A 175 4.58 -12.15 -3.52
C ARG A 175 4.42 -11.06 -2.47
N LEU A 176 3.21 -10.56 -2.26
CA LEU A 176 2.95 -9.49 -1.32
C LEU A 176 2.68 -10.05 0.08
N ASP A 177 3.08 -9.28 1.09
CA ASP A 177 2.72 -9.56 2.46
C ASP A 177 1.27 -9.13 2.71
N ILE A 178 0.50 -9.94 3.44
CA ILE A 178 -0.89 -9.61 3.80
C ILE A 178 -1.03 -8.26 4.50
N ILE A 179 -0.01 -7.82 5.22
CA ILE A 179 0.03 -6.51 5.86
C ILE A 179 -0.10 -5.37 4.84
N GLU A 180 0.35 -5.58 3.61
CA GLU A 180 0.25 -4.59 2.53
C GLU A 180 -1.19 -4.40 2.01
N ALA A 181 -2.07 -5.37 2.27
CA ALA A 181 -3.50 -5.30 1.96
C ALA A 181 -4.34 -4.57 3.02
N LEU A 182 -3.72 -4.16 4.14
CA LEU A 182 -4.46 -3.46 5.20
C LEU A 182 -4.93 -2.09 4.74
N GLY A 183 -6.23 -1.95 4.53
CA GLY A 183 -6.89 -0.69 4.23
C GLY A 183 -7.38 0.04 5.49
N VAL A 184 -7.62 1.35 5.36
CA VAL A 184 -8.08 2.22 6.44
C VAL A 184 -9.43 2.83 6.09
N ASN A 185 -10.52 2.25 6.59
CA ASN A 185 -11.87 2.79 6.49
C ASN A 185 -12.39 3.32 7.84
N THR A 186 -11.82 2.80 8.95
CA THR A 186 -12.23 3.13 10.30
C THR A 186 -11.03 3.51 11.16
N ARG A 187 -11.27 4.16 12.31
CA ARG A 187 -10.20 4.45 13.28
C ARG A 187 -9.62 3.19 13.92
N VAL A 188 -10.38 2.09 13.97
CA VAL A 188 -9.88 0.78 14.43
C VAL A 188 -8.86 0.22 13.45
N GLU A 189 -9.15 0.28 12.15
CA GLU A 189 -8.22 -0.14 11.10
C GLU A 189 -6.98 0.77 11.06
N LEU A 190 -7.16 2.09 11.23
CA LEU A 190 -6.03 3.02 11.35
C LEU A 190 -5.08 2.62 12.50
N ALA A 191 -5.63 2.23 13.66
CA ALA A 191 -4.80 1.77 14.77
C ALA A 191 -4.06 0.47 14.44
N ARG A 192 -4.69 -0.48 13.74
CA ARG A 192 -4.04 -1.73 13.28
C ARG A 192 -2.91 -1.45 12.29
N VAL A 193 -3.16 -0.58 11.32
CA VAL A 193 -2.14 -0.16 10.34
C VAL A 193 -0.96 0.52 11.04
N HIS A 194 -1.23 1.38 12.03
CA HIS A 194 -0.19 2.01 12.83
C HIS A 194 0.65 0.97 13.58
N GLN A 195 0.03 -0.01 14.23
CA GLN A 195 0.74 -1.09 14.92
C GLN A 195 1.63 -1.91 13.96
N ALA A 196 1.11 -2.24 12.78
CA ALA A 196 1.88 -2.96 11.75
C ALA A 196 3.10 -2.14 11.27
N LEU A 197 2.93 -0.82 11.08
CA LEU A 197 4.04 0.08 10.72
C LEU A 197 5.07 0.18 11.85
N GLN A 198 4.64 0.29 13.12
CA GLN A 198 5.53 0.28 14.28
C GLN A 198 6.34 -1.01 14.35
N GLN A 199 5.68 -2.16 14.23
CA GLN A 199 6.36 -3.46 14.26
C GLN A 199 7.42 -3.57 13.15
N ARG A 200 7.12 -3.11 11.93
CA ARG A 200 8.08 -3.07 10.81
C ARG A 200 9.26 -2.15 11.13
N THR A 201 8.99 -0.99 11.72
CA THR A 201 10.03 -0.02 12.12
C THR A 201 10.94 -0.59 13.20
N PHE A 202 10.37 -1.21 14.23
CA PHE A 202 11.13 -1.84 15.30
C PHE A 202 12.01 -2.99 14.79
N THR A 203 11.44 -3.88 13.97
CA THR A 203 12.20 -4.99 13.37
C THR A 203 13.41 -4.46 12.61
N ARG A 204 13.23 -3.45 11.75
CA ARG A 204 14.34 -2.81 11.02
C ARG A 204 15.41 -2.28 11.98
N LEU A 205 15.02 -1.45 12.94
CA LEU A 205 15.96 -0.84 13.88
C LEU A 205 16.70 -1.86 14.73
N MET A 206 16.01 -2.91 15.21
CA MET A 206 16.64 -3.97 16.00
C MET A 206 17.61 -4.81 15.14
N MET A 207 17.28 -5.07 13.88
CA MET A 207 18.21 -5.73 12.94
C MET A 207 19.44 -4.87 12.61
N ASP A 208 19.29 -3.54 12.66
CA ASP A 208 20.38 -2.57 12.50
C ASP A 208 21.20 -2.37 13.79
N GLY A 209 20.95 -3.16 14.85
CA GLY A 209 21.71 -3.16 16.10
C GLY A 209 21.20 -2.21 17.19
N VAL A 210 19.98 -1.71 17.09
CA VAL A 210 19.33 -0.88 18.14
C VAL A 210 18.64 -1.78 19.15
N THR A 211 18.79 -1.51 20.43
CA THR A 211 18.03 -2.17 21.50
C THR A 211 16.79 -1.36 21.84
N ILE A 212 15.60 -1.92 21.63
CA ILE A 212 14.33 -1.34 22.10
C ILE A 212 13.85 -2.22 23.25
N VAL A 213 13.93 -1.68 24.50
CA VAL A 213 13.72 -2.47 25.73
C VAL A 213 12.28 -2.97 25.82
N ASP A 214 11.31 -2.13 25.48
CA ASP A 214 9.90 -2.49 25.45
C ASP A 214 9.22 -1.90 24.20
N PRO A 215 9.13 -2.66 23.11
CA PRO A 215 8.45 -2.21 21.88
C PRO A 215 6.99 -1.85 22.11
N ALA A 216 6.28 -2.49 23.06
CA ALA A 216 4.86 -2.24 23.30
C ALA A 216 4.60 -0.85 23.93
N GLN A 217 5.59 -0.32 24.63
CA GLN A 217 5.52 0.96 25.31
C GLN A 217 6.36 2.07 24.63
N THR A 218 6.77 1.84 23.39
CA THR A 218 7.63 2.75 22.63
C THR A 218 6.95 3.15 21.32
N VAL A 219 7.12 4.40 20.90
CA VAL A 219 6.61 4.90 19.63
C VAL A 219 7.74 5.56 18.85
N ILE A 220 8.04 5.08 17.65
CA ILE A 220 9.10 5.60 16.79
C ILE A 220 8.55 5.84 15.38
N ASP A 221 8.64 7.07 14.87
CA ASP A 221 8.29 7.37 13.48
C ASP A 221 9.17 6.55 12.52
N SER A 222 8.59 6.03 11.46
CA SER A 222 9.28 5.17 10.49
C SER A 222 10.47 5.85 9.78
N ARG A 223 10.53 7.17 9.78
CA ARG A 223 11.60 7.98 9.17
C ARG A 223 12.79 8.21 10.10
N VAL A 224 12.67 7.86 11.38
CA VAL A 224 13.76 7.99 12.37
C VAL A 224 14.94 7.11 11.99
N ARG A 225 16.13 7.67 12.17
CA ARG A 225 17.41 6.96 12.04
C ARG A 225 18.07 6.87 13.40
N ILE A 226 18.54 5.66 13.76
CA ILE A 226 19.19 5.40 15.04
C ILE A 226 20.44 4.58 14.75
N GLY A 227 21.57 5.02 15.30
CA GLY A 227 22.84 4.30 15.19
C GLY A 227 22.87 3.03 16.04
N ALA A 228 23.66 2.05 15.63
CA ALA A 228 23.81 0.79 16.34
C ALA A 228 24.30 0.99 17.80
N ASP A 229 24.03 -0.01 18.63
CA ASP A 229 24.36 -0.05 20.07
C ASP A 229 23.62 0.98 20.92
N THR A 230 22.66 1.72 20.32
CA THR A 230 21.78 2.64 21.03
C THR A 230 20.64 1.90 21.72
N ILE A 231 20.34 2.28 22.96
CA ILE A 231 19.29 1.68 23.80
C ILE A 231 18.15 2.68 23.95
N ILE A 232 16.94 2.26 23.55
CA ILE A 232 15.69 3.01 23.72
C ILE A 232 14.91 2.40 24.90
N GLU A 233 14.76 3.18 25.94
CA GLU A 233 14.05 2.80 27.16
C GLU A 233 12.53 2.91 27.00
N PRO A 234 11.74 2.21 27.84
CA PRO A 234 10.28 2.22 27.74
C PRO A 234 9.66 3.62 27.82
N PHE A 235 8.42 3.75 27.31
CA PHE A 235 7.64 4.99 27.30
C PHE A 235 8.32 6.15 26.57
N THR A 236 9.24 5.84 25.66
CA THR A 236 9.92 6.83 24.83
C THR A 236 9.15 7.03 23.53
N SER A 237 9.00 8.30 23.13
CA SER A 237 8.38 8.69 21.86
C SER A 237 9.38 9.47 21.02
N ILE A 238 9.60 9.04 19.77
CA ILE A 238 10.53 9.66 18.82
C ILE A 238 9.77 10.00 17.55
N ALA A 239 9.63 11.29 17.25
CA ALA A 239 8.79 11.80 16.18
C ALA A 239 9.58 12.26 14.94
N GLY A 240 8.89 12.33 13.81
CA GLY A 240 9.41 12.90 12.56
C GLY A 240 10.64 12.17 12.01
N ALA A 241 11.60 12.94 11.49
CA ALA A 241 12.85 12.44 10.95
C ALA A 241 14.03 12.71 11.90
N ALA A 242 13.88 12.35 13.19
CA ALA A 242 14.95 12.49 14.16
C ALA A 242 16.16 11.60 13.82
N GLU A 243 17.34 12.10 14.13
CA GLU A 243 18.61 11.40 13.91
C GLU A 243 19.31 11.19 15.26
N ILE A 244 19.52 9.93 15.64
CA ILE A 244 20.16 9.54 16.91
C ILE A 244 21.43 8.78 16.55
N GLY A 245 22.53 9.17 17.16
CA GLY A 245 23.84 8.56 16.96
C GLY A 245 23.94 7.15 17.55
N ARG A 246 25.16 6.64 17.58
CA ARG A 246 25.52 5.31 18.13
C ARG A 246 25.77 5.40 19.63
N ASP A 247 25.73 4.26 20.32
CA ASP A 247 26.06 4.14 21.74
C ASP A 247 25.28 5.11 22.66
N CYS A 248 24.07 5.52 22.23
CA CYS A 248 23.22 6.40 23.00
C CYS A 248 22.34 5.61 23.99
N ARG A 249 21.83 6.30 25.02
CA ARG A 249 20.76 5.78 25.87
C ARG A 249 19.66 6.82 26.01
N ILE A 250 18.44 6.49 25.59
CA ILE A 250 17.32 7.44 25.47
C ILE A 250 16.21 7.05 26.44
N GLY A 251 15.87 7.94 27.35
CA GLY A 251 14.75 7.79 28.26
C GLY A 251 15.10 7.08 29.58
N PRO A 252 14.11 6.44 30.28
CA PRO A 252 12.70 6.27 29.88
C PRO A 252 11.88 7.58 29.90
N HIS A 253 10.62 7.51 29.39
CA HIS A 253 9.72 8.66 29.34
C HIS A 253 10.29 9.89 28.61
N ALA A 254 11.13 9.68 27.61
CA ALA A 254 11.67 10.77 26.80
C ALA A 254 10.76 11.05 25.58
N HIS A 255 10.71 12.32 25.21
CA HIS A 255 10.08 12.74 23.95
C HIS A 255 11.10 13.47 23.07
N LEU A 256 11.39 12.90 21.90
CA LEU A 256 12.22 13.54 20.89
C LEU A 256 11.32 14.02 19.75
N GLY A 257 11.26 15.33 19.55
CA GLY A 257 10.45 15.99 18.55
C GLY A 257 10.97 15.77 17.11
N PRO A 258 10.23 16.27 16.13
CA PRO A 258 10.63 16.19 14.72
C PRO A 258 11.99 16.84 14.48
N ASN A 259 12.86 16.12 13.74
CA ASN A 259 14.22 16.55 13.40
C ASN A 259 15.20 16.73 14.58
N ALA A 260 14.89 16.21 15.78
CA ALA A 260 15.84 16.16 16.88
C ALA A 260 17.14 15.46 16.45
N ARG A 261 18.27 15.99 16.88
CA ARG A 261 19.60 15.45 16.59
C ARG A 261 20.33 15.12 17.89
N ILE A 262 20.65 13.86 18.06
CA ILE A 262 21.33 13.34 19.25
C ILE A 262 22.69 12.79 18.81
N PRO A 263 23.83 13.40 19.25
CA PRO A 263 25.17 12.92 18.93
C PRO A 263 25.46 11.54 19.53
N ASP A 264 26.49 10.85 18.99
CA ASP A 264 26.97 9.58 19.49
C ASP A 264 27.30 9.62 21.00
N GLY A 265 27.07 8.53 21.70
CA GLY A 265 27.37 8.38 23.11
C GLY A 265 26.51 9.19 24.08
N THR A 266 25.48 9.88 23.58
CA THR A 266 24.63 10.77 24.40
C THR A 266 23.70 9.96 25.30
N ARG A 267 23.55 10.43 26.55
CA ARG A 267 22.53 9.94 27.49
C ARG A 267 21.46 10.98 27.64
N VAL A 268 20.24 10.68 27.17
CA VAL A 268 19.05 11.51 27.37
C VAL A 268 18.35 11.04 28.65
N PRO A 269 18.29 11.87 29.71
CA PRO A 269 17.72 11.48 31.00
C PRO A 269 16.21 11.20 30.89
N PRO A 270 15.63 10.52 31.92
CA PRO A 270 14.19 10.36 32.03
C PRO A 270 13.44 11.70 32.00
N PHE A 271 12.21 11.66 31.44
CA PHE A 271 11.29 12.80 31.36
C PHE A 271 11.84 14.02 30.60
N THR A 272 12.79 13.77 29.68
CA THR A 272 13.36 14.84 28.84
C THR A 272 12.51 15.04 27.60
N ALA A 273 12.26 16.29 27.24
CA ALA A 273 11.68 16.66 25.94
C ALA A 273 12.70 17.47 25.13
N ILE A 274 12.95 17.04 23.88
CA ILE A 274 13.81 17.73 22.91
C ILE A 274 12.94 17.98 21.67
N GLY A 275 12.75 19.26 21.31
CA GLY A 275 11.94 19.68 20.15
C GLY A 275 12.76 20.16 18.98
#